data_e80df96db28f7403f1193be527ad6e50
#
_entry.id   e80df96db28f7403f1193be527ad6e50
#
_cell.length_a   1.000
_cell.length_b   1.000
_cell.length_c   1.000
_cell.angle_alpha   90.00
_cell.angle_beta   90.00
_cell.angle_gamma   90.00
#
_symmetry.space_group_name_H-M   'P 1'
#
loop_
_entity.id
_entity.type
_entity.pdbx_description
1 polymer ?
#
loop_
_entity_poly.entity_id
_entity_poly.type
_entity_poly.pdbx_seq_one_letter_code
_entity_poly.pdbx_strand_id
1 'polypeptide(L)'
;PGDQVTLRGLAVGMLLHSGNDSAGAAAVKVGGSTEGFVAMMNERAAEMGLADTHFVTPSGLDADDHYSSAYDMAVLAKNALSNEDFLEICSTVKTQIAFGNPPYDRWLKNHNRLLEEYDGCIGVKTGFTKKAGRCLVSAAKRDGITLICVTLSAGDDWNVHKKLFDYGFSCVQQIDLADYLPEISLPVVG
;
A
#
# COMPACT_ATOMS: atom_id res chain seq x y z
N PRO A 1 -13.76 -22.85 -5.61
CA PRO A 1 -15.08 -22.61 -6.20
C PRO A 1 -16.18 -22.85 -5.17
N GLY A 2 -17.16 -21.93 -5.08
CA GLY A 2 -18.28 -22.04 -4.15
C GLY A 2 -18.03 -21.47 -2.74
N ASP A 3 -16.83 -21.04 -2.41
CA ASP A 3 -16.54 -20.36 -1.14
C ASP A 3 -17.25 -19.00 -1.06
N GLN A 4 -17.75 -18.68 0.13
CA GLN A 4 -18.30 -17.37 0.44
C GLN A 4 -17.26 -16.57 1.23
N VAL A 5 -16.98 -15.36 0.78
CA VAL A 5 -16.01 -14.46 1.40
C VAL A 5 -16.50 -13.01 1.31
N THR A 6 -16.27 -12.23 2.36
CA THR A 6 -16.61 -10.80 2.34
C THR A 6 -15.62 -10.00 1.50
N LEU A 7 -16.01 -8.81 1.04
CA LEU A 7 -15.09 -7.92 0.32
C LEU A 7 -13.87 -7.55 1.19
N ARG A 8 -14.09 -7.30 2.50
CA ARG A 8 -12.99 -7.10 3.45
C ARG A 8 -12.07 -8.32 3.54
N GLY A 9 -12.63 -9.54 3.55
CA GLY A 9 -11.84 -10.78 3.53
C GLY A 9 -10.99 -10.91 2.26
N LEU A 10 -11.52 -10.51 1.09
CA LEU A 10 -10.74 -10.44 -0.14
C LEU A 10 -9.60 -9.41 -0.03
N ALA A 11 -9.88 -8.22 0.52
CA ALA A 11 -8.85 -7.20 0.75
C ALA A 11 -7.72 -7.69 1.66
N VAL A 12 -8.06 -8.37 2.76
CA VAL A 12 -7.08 -9.02 3.66
C VAL A 12 -6.26 -10.07 2.91
N GLY A 13 -6.91 -10.92 2.11
CA GLY A 13 -6.23 -11.94 1.29
C GLY A 13 -5.26 -11.33 0.28
N MET A 14 -5.64 -10.23 -0.37
CA MET A 14 -4.79 -9.49 -1.31
C MET A 14 -3.60 -8.81 -0.63
N LEU A 15 -3.84 -8.09 0.46
CA LEU A 15 -2.82 -7.23 1.08
C LEU A 15 -1.82 -8.03 1.93
N LEU A 16 -2.27 -9.00 2.73
CA LEU A 16 -1.38 -9.78 3.57
C LEU A 16 -0.69 -10.91 2.81
N HIS A 17 -1.48 -11.70 2.08
CA HIS A 17 -1.01 -12.97 1.49
C HIS A 17 -0.76 -12.91 -0.03
N SER A 18 -1.03 -11.75 -0.64
CA SER A 18 -0.90 -11.55 -2.09
C SER A 18 -1.72 -12.56 -2.92
N GLY A 19 -2.94 -12.85 -2.48
CA GLY A 19 -3.83 -13.82 -3.14
C GLY A 19 -4.29 -13.30 -4.52
N ASN A 20 -3.81 -13.92 -5.59
CA ASN A 20 -4.22 -13.59 -6.96
C ASN A 20 -5.70 -13.92 -7.22
N ASP A 21 -6.20 -15.00 -6.63
CA ASP A 21 -7.60 -15.40 -6.63
C ASP A 21 -8.49 -14.37 -5.92
N SER A 22 -8.01 -13.84 -4.78
CA SER A 22 -8.68 -12.77 -4.06
C SER A 22 -8.77 -11.50 -4.89
N ALA A 23 -7.69 -11.14 -5.61
CA ALA A 23 -7.67 -9.99 -6.51
C ALA A 23 -8.63 -10.18 -7.69
N GLY A 24 -8.64 -11.36 -8.30
CA GLY A 24 -9.58 -11.70 -9.38
C GLY A 24 -11.04 -11.67 -8.92
N ALA A 25 -11.35 -12.22 -7.74
CA ALA A 25 -12.69 -12.22 -7.19
C ALA A 25 -13.17 -10.79 -6.85
N ALA A 26 -12.28 -9.96 -6.26
CA ALA A 26 -12.57 -8.55 -5.99
C ALA A 26 -12.80 -7.76 -7.29
N ALA A 27 -11.98 -8.00 -8.32
CA ALA A 27 -12.12 -7.36 -9.62
C ALA A 27 -13.49 -7.64 -10.25
N VAL A 28 -13.91 -8.89 -10.30
CA VAL A 28 -15.23 -9.27 -10.82
C VAL A 28 -16.36 -8.67 -9.98
N LYS A 29 -16.21 -8.67 -8.65
CA LYS A 29 -17.27 -8.14 -7.76
C LYS A 29 -17.45 -6.63 -7.90
N VAL A 30 -16.36 -5.88 -8.06
CA VAL A 30 -16.38 -4.41 -8.07
C VAL A 30 -16.53 -3.87 -9.50
N GLY A 31 -15.81 -4.42 -10.45
CA GLY A 31 -15.78 -3.96 -11.85
C GLY A 31 -16.77 -4.68 -12.77
N GLY A 32 -17.52 -5.69 -12.26
CA GLY A 32 -18.39 -6.52 -13.07
C GLY A 32 -17.65 -7.56 -13.93
N SER A 33 -16.41 -7.29 -14.28
CA SER A 33 -15.47 -8.19 -14.95
C SER A 33 -14.04 -7.81 -14.60
N THR A 34 -13.07 -8.65 -14.96
CA THR A 34 -11.64 -8.33 -14.82
C THR A 34 -11.27 -7.10 -15.64
N GLU A 35 -11.73 -7.04 -16.88
CA GLU A 35 -11.47 -5.92 -17.81
C GLU A 35 -12.11 -4.62 -17.30
N GLY A 36 -13.33 -4.68 -16.79
CA GLY A 36 -14.02 -3.53 -16.20
C GLY A 36 -13.27 -2.99 -14.99
N PHE A 37 -12.75 -3.87 -14.13
CA PHE A 37 -11.94 -3.44 -12.98
C PHE A 37 -10.60 -2.85 -13.40
N VAL A 38 -9.91 -3.45 -14.39
CA VAL A 38 -8.66 -2.90 -14.93
C VAL A 38 -8.88 -1.51 -15.54
N ALA A 39 -10.01 -1.29 -16.25
CA ALA A 39 -10.38 0.03 -16.73
C ALA A 39 -10.50 1.05 -15.57
N MET A 40 -11.19 0.67 -14.47
CA MET A 40 -11.28 1.52 -13.28
C MET A 40 -9.90 1.79 -12.64
N MET A 41 -8.99 0.80 -12.62
CA MET A 41 -7.62 1.00 -12.11
C MET A 41 -6.87 2.03 -12.94
N ASN A 42 -6.95 1.98 -14.28
CA ASN A 42 -6.29 2.92 -15.18
C ASN A 42 -6.93 4.31 -15.14
N GLU A 43 -8.25 4.40 -15.04
CA GLU A 43 -8.95 5.67 -14.81
C GLU A 43 -8.46 6.33 -13.51
N ARG A 44 -8.38 5.56 -12.43
CA ARG A 44 -7.87 6.06 -11.15
C ARG A 44 -6.40 6.48 -11.23
N ALA A 45 -5.56 5.74 -11.95
CA ALA A 45 -4.17 6.13 -12.20
C ALA A 45 -4.08 7.47 -12.93
N ALA A 46 -4.90 7.68 -13.96
CA ALA A 46 -4.97 8.93 -14.71
C ALA A 46 -5.44 10.11 -13.83
N GLU A 47 -6.50 9.93 -13.03
CA GLU A 47 -6.98 10.94 -12.06
C GLU A 47 -5.90 11.36 -11.06
N MET A 48 -5.02 10.44 -10.67
CA MET A 48 -3.92 10.68 -9.75
C MET A 48 -2.66 11.24 -10.44
N GLY A 49 -2.67 11.37 -11.77
CA GLY A 49 -1.54 11.86 -12.55
C GLY A 49 -0.37 10.88 -12.64
N LEU A 50 -0.63 9.57 -12.54
CA LEU A 50 0.40 8.52 -12.63
C LEU A 50 0.77 8.29 -14.11
N ALA A 51 1.65 9.15 -14.64
CA ALA A 51 1.95 9.21 -16.08
C ALA A 51 2.76 8.00 -16.58
N ASP A 52 3.49 7.32 -15.69
CA ASP A 52 4.33 6.17 -16.00
C ASP A 52 3.72 4.86 -15.48
N THR A 53 2.38 4.77 -15.43
CA THR A 53 1.66 3.61 -14.89
C THR A 53 0.57 3.15 -15.83
N HIS A 54 0.57 1.86 -16.12
CA HIS A 54 -0.51 1.20 -16.85
C HIS A 54 -0.77 -0.20 -16.30
N PHE A 55 -2.01 -0.47 -15.94
CA PHE A 55 -2.46 -1.75 -15.40
C PHE A 55 -3.12 -2.59 -16.49
N VAL A 56 -2.79 -3.89 -16.52
CA VAL A 56 -3.38 -4.89 -17.41
C VAL A 56 -4.01 -6.04 -16.62
N THR A 57 -3.50 -6.29 -15.41
CA THR A 57 -4.05 -7.33 -14.52
C THR A 57 -4.38 -6.75 -13.15
N PRO A 58 -5.44 -7.24 -12.48
CA PRO A 58 -5.79 -6.76 -11.13
C PRO A 58 -4.87 -7.31 -10.03
N SER A 59 -4.09 -8.36 -10.33
CA SER A 59 -3.24 -9.06 -9.38
C SER A 59 -1.78 -8.65 -9.42
N GLY A 60 -1.35 -7.91 -10.45
CA GLY A 60 0.06 -7.58 -10.70
C GLY A 60 0.86 -8.72 -11.34
N LEU A 61 0.21 -9.75 -11.87
CA LEU A 61 0.88 -10.75 -12.69
C LEU A 61 1.36 -10.14 -14.01
N ASP A 62 2.49 -10.66 -14.50
CA ASP A 62 3.13 -10.16 -15.71
C ASP A 62 2.18 -10.18 -16.91
N ALA A 63 2.11 -9.05 -17.61
CA ALA A 63 1.47 -8.90 -18.90
C ALA A 63 2.24 -7.87 -19.72
N ASP A 64 2.10 -7.91 -21.05
CA ASP A 64 2.62 -6.85 -21.88
C ASP A 64 1.90 -5.54 -21.54
N ASP A 65 2.63 -4.44 -21.54
CA ASP A 65 2.15 -3.11 -21.13
C ASP A 65 1.68 -2.96 -19.66
N HIS A 66 2.01 -3.94 -18.77
CA HIS A 66 1.80 -3.79 -17.34
C HIS A 66 3.04 -3.22 -16.69
N TYR A 67 3.03 -1.94 -16.37
CA TYR A 67 4.21 -1.24 -15.83
C TYR A 67 3.83 -0.14 -14.85
N SER A 68 4.81 0.29 -14.06
CA SER A 68 4.76 1.48 -13.22
C SER A 68 6.18 2.01 -12.96
N SER A 69 6.28 3.23 -12.44
CA SER A 69 7.52 3.81 -11.93
C SER A 69 7.54 3.79 -10.39
N ALA A 70 8.75 3.92 -9.81
CA ALA A 70 8.88 4.01 -8.35
C ALA A 70 8.19 5.27 -7.81
N TYR A 71 8.22 6.38 -8.57
CA TYR A 71 7.53 7.61 -8.20
C TYR A 71 6.01 7.43 -8.18
N ASP A 72 5.44 6.89 -9.24
CA ASP A 72 3.98 6.66 -9.33
C ASP A 72 3.49 5.72 -8.23
N MET A 73 4.26 4.65 -7.94
CA MET A 73 3.94 3.75 -6.85
C MET A 73 4.00 4.43 -5.48
N ALA A 74 4.88 5.41 -5.28
CA ALA A 74 4.91 6.20 -4.05
C ALA A 74 3.68 7.13 -3.95
N VAL A 75 3.26 7.77 -5.04
CA VAL A 75 2.04 8.59 -5.11
C VAL A 75 0.80 7.74 -4.85
N LEU A 76 0.72 6.56 -5.48
CA LEU A 76 -0.36 5.60 -5.25
C LEU A 76 -0.43 5.17 -3.79
N ALA A 77 0.72 4.81 -3.21
CA ALA A 77 0.81 4.40 -1.81
C ALA A 77 0.39 5.52 -0.85
N LYS A 78 0.82 6.77 -1.10
CA LYS A 78 0.40 7.95 -0.33
C LYS A 78 -1.13 8.09 -0.34
N ASN A 79 -1.76 7.95 -1.49
CA ASN A 79 -3.21 8.04 -1.61
C ASN A 79 -3.90 6.86 -0.90
N ALA A 80 -3.41 5.64 -1.08
CA ALA A 80 -3.98 4.46 -0.43
C ALA A 80 -3.89 4.52 1.10
N LEU A 81 -2.78 5.00 1.65
CA LEU A 81 -2.56 5.14 3.10
C LEU A 81 -3.48 6.19 3.76
N SER A 82 -4.12 7.08 3.00
CA SER A 82 -5.15 8.00 3.51
C SER A 82 -6.50 7.32 3.78
N ASN A 83 -6.69 6.10 3.29
CA ASN A 83 -7.86 5.27 3.58
C ASN A 83 -7.59 4.44 4.83
N GLU A 84 -8.42 4.61 5.87
CA GLU A 84 -8.24 3.97 7.18
C GLU A 84 -8.33 2.44 7.10
N ASP A 85 -9.27 1.90 6.32
CA ASP A 85 -9.41 0.44 6.12
C ASP A 85 -8.17 -0.15 5.43
N PHE A 86 -7.62 0.55 4.42
CA PHE A 86 -6.41 0.12 3.75
C PHE A 86 -5.21 0.13 4.71
N LEU A 87 -5.04 1.22 5.47
CA LEU A 87 -3.97 1.36 6.46
C LEU A 87 -4.06 0.27 7.53
N GLU A 88 -5.24 0.04 8.10
CA GLU A 88 -5.47 -1.02 9.08
C GLU A 88 -5.05 -2.39 8.54
N ILE A 89 -5.51 -2.74 7.33
CA ILE A 89 -5.21 -4.05 6.74
C ILE A 89 -3.72 -4.17 6.41
N CYS A 90 -3.13 -3.19 5.71
CA CYS A 90 -1.73 -3.31 5.25
C CYS A 90 -0.71 -3.25 6.40
N SER A 91 -1.06 -2.65 7.56
CA SER A 91 -0.23 -2.62 8.77
C SER A 91 -0.41 -3.85 9.66
N THR A 92 -1.39 -4.70 9.38
CA THR A 92 -1.65 -5.92 10.16
C THR A 92 -0.58 -6.96 9.88
N VAL A 93 0.13 -7.42 10.91
CA VAL A 93 1.18 -8.47 10.81
C VAL A 93 0.54 -9.83 10.56
N LYS A 94 -0.51 -10.18 11.33
CA LYS A 94 -1.17 -11.48 11.24
C LYS A 94 -2.63 -11.33 11.69
N THR A 95 -3.53 -11.98 10.98
CA THR A 95 -4.95 -12.00 11.36
C THR A 95 -5.58 -13.34 10.99
N GLN A 96 -6.75 -13.60 11.58
CA GLN A 96 -7.56 -14.77 11.27
C GLN A 96 -8.84 -14.28 10.55
N ILE A 97 -9.17 -14.94 9.46
CA ILE A 97 -10.43 -14.72 8.73
C ILE A 97 -11.15 -16.03 8.53
N ALA A 98 -12.48 -15.98 8.60
CA ALA A 98 -13.34 -17.11 8.28
C ALA A 98 -13.89 -16.98 6.88
N PHE A 99 -13.71 -18.01 6.04
CA PHE A 99 -14.34 -18.10 4.73
C PHE A 99 -14.40 -19.54 4.25
N GLY A 100 -15.20 -19.80 3.25
CA GLY A 100 -15.45 -21.13 2.74
C GLY A 100 -16.94 -21.49 2.82
N ASN A 101 -17.27 -22.71 2.36
CA ASN A 101 -18.61 -23.27 2.47
C ASN A 101 -18.55 -24.75 2.82
N PRO A 102 -18.76 -25.14 4.12
CA PRO A 102 -19.00 -24.26 5.26
C PRO A 102 -17.77 -23.40 5.62
N PRO A 103 -17.94 -22.25 6.26
CA PRO A 103 -16.84 -21.37 6.62
C PRO A 103 -15.93 -22.04 7.68
N TYR A 104 -14.62 -21.80 7.56
CA TYR A 104 -13.62 -22.22 8.53
C TYR A 104 -12.53 -21.15 8.67
N ASP A 105 -11.89 -21.10 9.83
CA ASP A 105 -10.89 -20.12 10.17
C ASP A 105 -9.55 -20.38 9.48
N ARG A 106 -8.96 -19.30 8.94
CA ARG A 106 -7.62 -19.34 8.33
C ARG A 106 -6.76 -18.20 8.86
N TRP A 107 -5.54 -18.55 9.23
CA TRP A 107 -4.53 -17.57 9.59
C TRP A 107 -3.83 -17.05 8.34
N LEU A 108 -3.76 -15.71 8.23
CA LEU A 108 -3.00 -15.02 7.21
C LEU A 108 -1.89 -14.20 7.87
N LYS A 109 -0.66 -14.36 7.39
CA LYS A 109 0.48 -13.53 7.80
C LYS A 109 0.88 -12.61 6.67
N ASN A 110 1.17 -11.35 7.01
CA ASN A 110 1.65 -10.37 6.07
C ASN A 110 3.05 -10.74 5.58
N HIS A 111 3.28 -10.63 4.27
CA HIS A 111 4.58 -10.90 3.69
C HIS A 111 5.58 -9.75 3.90
N ASN A 112 5.11 -8.58 4.35
CA ASN A 112 5.97 -7.44 4.64
C ASN A 112 6.68 -7.62 5.99
N ARG A 113 7.93 -8.08 5.94
CA ARG A 113 8.76 -8.32 7.13
C ARG A 113 9.08 -7.04 7.91
N LEU A 114 9.07 -5.87 7.25
CA LEU A 114 9.39 -4.60 7.92
C LEU A 114 8.39 -4.25 9.02
N LEU A 115 7.17 -4.78 8.98
CA LEU A 115 6.20 -4.61 10.07
C LEU A 115 6.68 -5.18 11.41
N GLU A 116 7.57 -6.19 11.37
CA GLU A 116 8.17 -6.81 12.57
C GLU A 116 9.63 -6.38 12.78
N GLU A 117 10.32 -5.90 11.72
CA GLU A 117 11.76 -5.66 11.72
C GLU A 117 12.17 -4.18 11.72
N TYR A 118 11.23 -3.25 11.52
CA TYR A 118 11.54 -1.82 11.47
C TYR A 118 10.53 -1.01 12.29
N ASP A 119 11.02 -0.30 13.28
CA ASP A 119 10.19 0.53 14.17
C ASP A 119 9.50 1.65 13.40
N GLY A 120 8.19 1.79 13.66
CA GLY A 120 7.35 2.75 12.95
C GLY A 120 6.86 2.28 11.58
N CYS A 121 7.18 1.07 11.09
CA CYS A 121 6.64 0.56 9.82
C CYS A 121 5.11 0.39 9.89
N ILE A 122 4.41 0.95 8.88
CA ILE A 122 2.94 0.92 8.78
C ILE A 122 2.41 0.25 7.50
N GLY A 123 3.28 -0.39 6.72
CA GLY A 123 2.87 -1.10 5.49
C GLY A 123 4.00 -1.07 4.45
N VAL A 124 3.77 -1.32 3.18
CA VAL A 124 2.50 -1.33 2.43
C VAL A 124 2.32 -2.67 1.73
N LYS A 125 3.14 -2.96 0.67
CA LYS A 125 2.95 -4.17 -0.15
C LYS A 125 4.26 -4.68 -0.75
N THR A 126 4.41 -6.00 -0.73
CA THR A 126 5.47 -6.74 -1.42
C THR A 126 5.00 -7.19 -2.80
N GLY A 127 5.92 -7.34 -3.74
CA GLY A 127 5.65 -7.92 -5.05
C GLY A 127 6.84 -8.76 -5.54
N PHE A 128 6.53 -9.82 -6.26
CA PHE A 128 7.53 -10.62 -6.94
C PHE A 128 6.95 -11.35 -8.14
N THR A 129 7.59 -11.22 -9.28
CA THR A 129 7.47 -12.14 -10.41
C THR A 129 8.86 -12.44 -10.95
N LYS A 130 8.98 -13.47 -11.80
CA LYS A 130 10.27 -13.78 -12.42
C LYS A 130 10.75 -12.66 -13.36
N LYS A 131 9.81 -11.95 -14.01
CA LYS A 131 10.10 -10.86 -14.96
C LYS A 131 10.42 -9.56 -14.21
N ALA A 132 9.59 -9.19 -13.23
CA ALA A 132 9.73 -7.93 -12.50
C ALA A 132 10.81 -7.97 -11.40
N GLY A 133 11.23 -9.15 -10.95
CA GLY A 133 12.09 -9.27 -9.76
C GLY A 133 11.36 -8.91 -8.46
N ARG A 134 12.13 -8.63 -7.42
CA ARG A 134 11.57 -8.20 -6.12
C ARG A 134 11.19 -6.72 -6.16
N CYS A 135 9.96 -6.45 -5.78
CA CYS A 135 9.42 -5.10 -5.67
C CYS A 135 8.87 -4.90 -4.25
N LEU A 136 9.13 -3.74 -3.68
CA LEU A 136 8.66 -3.41 -2.35
C LEU A 136 8.20 -1.96 -2.31
N VAL A 137 6.99 -1.75 -1.80
CA VAL A 137 6.50 -0.46 -1.34
C VAL A 137 6.36 -0.56 0.16
N SER A 138 7.02 0.30 0.91
CA SER A 138 6.86 0.35 2.36
C SER A 138 6.65 1.79 2.84
N ALA A 139 6.08 1.93 4.01
CA ALA A 139 5.87 3.21 4.68
C ALA A 139 6.22 3.08 6.16
N ALA A 140 6.81 4.12 6.71
CA ALA A 140 7.10 4.23 8.13
C ALA A 140 6.70 5.60 8.65
N LYS A 141 6.22 5.64 9.90
CA LYS A 141 5.77 6.86 10.57
C LYS A 141 6.50 7.03 11.89
N ARG A 142 7.14 8.19 12.09
CA ARG A 142 7.78 8.61 13.33
C ARG A 142 7.53 10.09 13.55
N ASP A 143 7.25 10.50 14.77
CA ASP A 143 7.11 11.92 15.17
C ASP A 143 6.19 12.74 14.24
N GLY A 144 5.06 12.15 13.83
CA GLY A 144 4.10 12.78 12.91
C GLY A 144 4.48 12.75 11.43
N ILE A 145 5.72 12.41 11.09
CA ILE A 145 6.22 12.33 9.71
C ILE A 145 6.02 10.93 9.17
N THR A 146 5.46 10.83 7.97
CA THR A 146 5.34 9.56 7.23
C THR A 146 6.24 9.58 6.02
N LEU A 147 7.13 8.60 5.92
CA LEU A 147 7.99 8.38 4.74
C LEU A 147 7.51 7.15 3.97
N ILE A 148 7.60 7.22 2.66
CA ILE A 148 7.31 6.10 1.75
C ILE A 148 8.58 5.77 0.97
N CYS A 149 8.91 4.49 0.91
CA CYS A 149 10.04 3.97 0.15
C CYS A 149 9.54 2.97 -0.89
N VAL A 150 10.05 3.07 -2.12
CA VAL A 150 9.73 2.17 -3.22
C VAL A 150 11.00 1.67 -3.86
N THR A 151 11.12 0.35 -4.00
CA THR A 151 12.14 -0.28 -4.84
C THR A 151 11.47 -1.22 -5.83
N LEU A 152 11.94 -1.16 -7.08
CA LEU A 152 11.51 -2.03 -8.17
C LEU A 152 12.71 -2.83 -8.67
N SER A 153 12.54 -4.15 -8.83
CA SER A 153 13.59 -5.08 -9.27
C SER A 153 14.90 -4.98 -8.45
N ALA A 154 14.78 -4.83 -7.14
CA ALA A 154 15.92 -4.64 -6.25
C ALA A 154 16.17 -5.87 -5.38
N GLY A 155 17.41 -6.36 -5.36
CA GLY A 155 17.88 -7.31 -4.35
C GLY A 155 18.04 -6.62 -2.99
N ASP A 156 18.01 -7.42 -1.90
CA ASP A 156 18.18 -6.93 -0.51
C ASP A 156 17.24 -5.76 -0.11
N ASP A 157 16.07 -5.74 -0.70
CA ASP A 157 15.05 -4.68 -0.57
C ASP A 157 14.74 -4.34 0.90
N TRP A 158 14.72 -5.32 1.80
CA TRP A 158 14.47 -5.10 3.23
C TRP A 158 15.52 -4.19 3.88
N ASN A 159 16.81 -4.48 3.67
CA ASN A 159 17.89 -3.68 4.23
C ASN A 159 18.02 -2.33 3.51
N VAL A 160 17.76 -2.28 2.21
CA VAL A 160 17.70 -1.02 1.46
C VAL A 160 16.65 -0.09 2.04
N HIS A 161 15.43 -0.58 2.26
CA HIS A 161 14.34 0.23 2.83
C HIS A 161 14.65 0.71 4.25
N LYS A 162 15.22 -0.16 5.13
CA LYS A 162 15.65 0.25 6.47
C LYS A 162 16.62 1.43 6.42
N LYS A 163 17.67 1.33 5.59
CA LYS A 163 18.66 2.40 5.42
C LYS A 163 18.08 3.69 4.84
N LEU A 164 17.16 3.57 3.87
CA LEU A 164 16.51 4.73 3.26
C LEU A 164 15.58 5.43 4.26
N PHE A 165 14.87 4.69 5.10
CA PHE A 165 14.07 5.29 6.17
C PHE A 165 14.95 5.97 7.23
N ASP A 166 16.01 5.32 7.69
CA ASP A 166 16.95 5.92 8.65
C ASP A 166 17.55 7.22 8.10
N TYR A 167 17.97 7.21 6.83
CA TYR A 167 18.45 8.41 6.14
C TYR A 167 17.34 9.47 6.03
N GLY A 168 16.15 9.10 5.54
CA GLY A 168 15.04 10.04 5.35
C GLY A 168 14.62 10.71 6.67
N PHE A 169 14.48 9.95 7.76
CA PHE A 169 14.15 10.50 9.07
C PHE A 169 15.27 11.37 9.65
N SER A 170 16.53 11.15 9.25
CA SER A 170 17.63 12.04 9.65
C SER A 170 17.63 13.38 8.90
N CYS A 171 16.97 13.45 7.74
CA CYS A 171 16.92 14.65 6.89
C CYS A 171 15.69 15.55 7.15
N VAL A 172 14.70 15.09 7.92
CA VAL A 172 13.43 15.81 8.13
C VAL A 172 13.12 15.90 9.61
N GLN A 173 12.50 17.01 10.01
CA GLN A 173 11.96 17.20 11.35
C GLN A 173 10.62 17.91 11.28
N GLN A 174 9.75 17.61 12.22
CA GLN A 174 8.54 18.39 12.43
C GLN A 174 8.90 19.64 13.21
N ILE A 175 8.43 20.80 12.74
CA ILE A 175 8.52 22.06 13.45
C ILE A 175 7.12 22.59 13.74
N ASP A 176 6.91 23.13 14.93
CA ASP A 176 5.70 23.89 15.22
C ASP A 176 5.91 25.33 14.75
N LEU A 177 5.11 25.76 13.79
CA LEU A 177 5.18 27.13 13.28
C LEU A 177 4.82 28.17 14.35
N ALA A 178 4.05 27.79 15.37
CA ALA A 178 3.73 28.69 16.48
C ALA A 178 5.00 29.18 17.22
N ASP A 179 6.04 28.34 17.27
CA ASP A 179 7.33 28.68 17.90
C ASP A 179 8.10 29.77 17.13
N TYR A 180 7.73 30.03 15.87
CA TYR A 180 8.40 30.97 14.97
C TYR A 180 7.54 32.18 14.60
N LEU A 181 6.25 32.19 14.98
CA LEU A 181 5.37 33.32 14.72
C LEU A 181 5.50 34.36 15.83
N PRO A 182 5.61 35.67 15.49
CA PRO A 182 5.57 36.72 16.50
C PRO A 182 4.21 36.75 17.19
N GLU A 183 4.19 37.06 18.47
CA GLU A 183 2.93 37.33 19.18
C GLU A 183 2.17 38.43 18.46
N ILE A 184 1.01 38.09 17.91
CA ILE A 184 0.12 39.07 17.30
C ILE A 184 -0.89 39.52 18.36
N SER A 185 -0.68 40.71 18.93
CA SER A 185 -1.70 41.36 19.77
C SER A 185 -2.63 42.21 18.90
N LEU A 186 -3.90 41.85 18.87
CA LEU A 186 -4.93 42.64 18.20
C LEU A 186 -5.57 43.57 19.23
N PRO A 187 -5.70 44.88 18.96
CA PRO A 187 -6.44 45.79 19.84
C PRO A 187 -7.92 45.36 19.85
N VAL A 188 -8.45 45.08 21.01
CA VAL A 188 -9.90 44.90 21.19
C VAL A 188 -10.52 46.29 21.18
N VAL A 189 -11.29 46.58 20.12
CA VAL A 189 -12.11 47.78 20.04
C VAL A 189 -13.36 47.52 20.88
N GLY A 190 -13.47 48.22 22.02
CA GLY A 190 -14.65 48.20 22.88
C GLY A 190 -15.79 49.06 22.34
#